data_636b18474109ac508f1e8d0c7724f692
#
_entry.id   636b18474109ac508f1e8d0c7724f692
#
_cell.length_a   1.000
_cell.length_b   1.000
_cell.length_c   1.000
_cell.angle_alpha   90.00
_cell.angle_beta   90.00
_cell.angle_gamma   90.00
#
_symmetry.space_group_name_H-M   'P 1'
#
loop_
_entity.id
_entity.type
_entity.pdbx_description
1 polymer ?
#
loop_
_entity_poly.entity_id
_entity_poly.type
_entity_poly.pdbx_seq_one_letter_code
_entity_poly.pdbx_strand_id
1 'polypeptide(L)'
;QLALAGAGYVAPNPMVGALIVHNGIIVSEGWHKEFGGPHAEVEAINNIPAQAKHLLKEATLFVSLEPCNHHGKTKACTDLIIQSGIPHVVIAALDPNPIMSGKSVQILLNAGIKVEGPIAQHKWENINHTFRQNILKKRPYIVLKWAQSQDGFLSEMNGATKISNIYSDILVHKWRNESDGILI
;
A
#
# COMPACT_ATOMS: atom_id res chain seq x y z
N GLN A 1 0.77 9.29 -1.47
CA GLN A 1 1.83 9.63 -0.49
C GLN A 1 1.63 8.89 0.83
N LEU A 2 0.44 8.94 1.46
CA LEU A 2 0.17 8.34 2.77
C LEU A 2 0.52 6.84 2.83
N ALA A 3 0.18 6.05 1.81
CA ALA A 3 0.51 4.63 1.73
C ALA A 3 2.02 4.36 1.83
N LEU A 4 2.86 5.27 1.29
CA LEU A 4 4.32 5.13 1.32
C LEU A 4 4.92 5.26 2.73
N ALA A 5 4.17 5.77 3.72
CA ALA A 5 4.62 5.82 5.10
C ALA A 5 4.82 4.42 5.72
N GLY A 6 4.22 3.38 5.13
CA GLY A 6 4.42 1.98 5.52
C GLY A 6 5.61 1.28 4.83
N ALA A 7 6.37 1.98 3.97
CA ALA A 7 7.47 1.39 3.24
C ALA A 7 8.55 0.80 4.17
N GLY A 8 8.95 -0.45 3.92
CA GLY A 8 9.94 -1.17 4.72
C GLY A 8 9.39 -1.86 5.98
N TYR A 9 8.12 -1.65 6.35
CA TYR A 9 7.55 -2.20 7.59
C TYR A 9 6.37 -3.15 7.37
N VAL A 10 5.71 -3.07 6.23
CA VAL A 10 4.45 -3.80 5.99
C VAL A 10 4.61 -5.15 5.28
N ALA A 11 5.79 -5.44 4.74
CA ALA A 11 6.00 -6.70 4.00
C ALA A 11 5.63 -7.93 4.87
N PRO A 12 4.97 -8.94 4.31
CA PRO A 12 4.60 -9.13 2.90
C PRO A 12 3.30 -8.44 2.45
N ASN A 13 2.67 -7.63 3.30
CA ASN A 13 1.46 -6.89 2.98
C ASN A 13 1.74 -5.70 2.02
N PRO A 14 0.72 -5.21 1.30
CA PRO A 14 0.88 -4.00 0.49
C PRO A 14 0.89 -2.74 1.33
N MET A 15 1.51 -1.70 0.80
CA MET A 15 1.40 -0.35 1.34
C MET A 15 0.01 0.22 1.02
N VAL A 16 -0.75 0.55 2.06
CA VAL A 16 -2.12 1.06 1.96
C VAL A 16 -2.26 2.32 2.81
N GLY A 17 -2.98 3.30 2.27
CA GLY A 17 -3.38 4.52 2.97
C GLY A 17 -4.87 4.77 2.81
N ALA A 18 -5.48 5.39 3.79
CA ALA A 18 -6.89 5.74 3.82
C ALA A 18 -7.10 7.16 4.36
N LEU A 19 -8.08 7.87 3.81
CA LEU A 19 -8.49 9.22 4.22
C LEU A 19 -10.00 9.23 4.43
N ILE A 20 -10.44 9.89 5.48
CA ILE A 20 -11.85 10.21 5.70
C ILE A 20 -12.04 11.70 5.41
N VAL A 21 -12.91 12.00 4.46
CA VAL A 21 -13.15 13.37 3.97
C VAL A 21 -14.62 13.73 4.16
N HIS A 22 -14.88 14.88 4.76
CA HIS A 22 -16.21 15.47 4.90
C HIS A 22 -16.19 16.89 4.35
N ASN A 23 -17.09 17.22 3.42
CA ASN A 23 -17.20 18.54 2.77
C ASN A 23 -15.85 19.07 2.22
N GLY A 24 -15.06 18.18 1.58
CA GLY A 24 -13.76 18.54 1.00
C GLY A 24 -12.61 18.69 2.02
N ILE A 25 -12.87 18.49 3.32
CA ILE A 25 -11.87 18.59 4.38
C ILE A 25 -11.50 17.18 4.86
N ILE A 26 -10.18 16.90 4.97
CA ILE A 26 -9.69 15.66 5.57
C ILE A 26 -9.93 15.74 7.07
N VAL A 27 -10.78 14.86 7.60
CA VAL A 27 -11.09 14.80 9.04
C VAL A 27 -10.30 13.72 9.76
N SER A 28 -9.80 12.74 9.04
CA SER A 28 -8.92 11.70 9.58
C SER A 28 -8.12 11.02 8.47
N GLU A 29 -6.98 10.46 8.86
CA GLU A 29 -6.12 9.67 7.97
C GLU A 29 -5.52 8.47 8.68
N GLY A 30 -5.15 7.44 7.92
CA GLY A 30 -4.51 6.23 8.42
C GLY A 30 -3.72 5.54 7.32
N TRP A 31 -2.73 4.77 7.71
CA TRP A 31 -1.98 3.89 6.80
C TRP A 31 -1.66 2.58 7.52
N HIS A 32 -1.41 1.54 6.75
CA HIS A 32 -0.90 0.29 7.30
C HIS A 32 0.54 0.52 7.74
N LYS A 33 0.79 0.46 9.05
CA LYS A 33 2.07 0.88 9.66
C LYS A 33 3.10 -0.24 9.67
N GLU A 34 2.65 -1.48 9.95
CA GLU A 34 3.52 -2.63 10.09
C GLU A 34 2.77 -3.94 9.83
N PHE A 35 3.50 -4.98 9.46
CA PHE A 35 2.92 -6.31 9.26
C PHE A 35 2.25 -6.84 10.53
N GLY A 36 1.00 -7.28 10.38
CA GLY A 36 0.18 -7.79 11.49
C GLY A 36 -0.53 -6.71 12.30
N GLY A 37 -0.22 -5.45 12.07
CA GLY A 37 -0.91 -4.29 12.64
C GLY A 37 -2.25 -3.97 11.95
N PRO A 38 -2.96 -2.93 12.41
CA PRO A 38 -4.22 -2.50 11.83
C PRO A 38 -4.07 -2.09 10.34
N HIS A 39 -5.12 -2.34 9.57
CA HIS A 39 -5.19 -1.85 8.19
C HIS A 39 -5.44 -0.34 8.15
N ALA A 40 -5.16 0.29 7.02
CA ALA A 40 -5.26 1.74 6.84
C ALA A 40 -6.66 2.28 7.16
N GLU A 41 -7.72 1.55 6.78
CA GLU A 41 -9.11 1.92 7.04
C GLU A 41 -9.41 1.91 8.54
N VAL A 42 -8.90 0.90 9.27
CA VAL A 42 -9.03 0.78 10.73
C VAL A 42 -8.35 1.96 11.41
N GLU A 43 -7.12 2.27 10.99
CA GLU A 43 -6.37 3.43 11.49
C GLU A 43 -7.13 4.74 11.22
N ALA A 44 -7.61 4.97 10.00
CA ALA A 44 -8.34 6.17 9.63
C ALA A 44 -9.63 6.34 10.47
N ILE A 45 -10.41 5.26 10.67
CA ILE A 45 -11.64 5.30 11.45
C ILE A 45 -11.34 5.49 12.95
N ASN A 46 -10.29 4.87 13.48
CA ASN A 46 -9.91 5.01 14.88
C ASN A 46 -9.30 6.37 15.21
N ASN A 47 -8.59 6.97 14.27
CA ASN A 47 -7.94 8.27 14.44
C ASN A 47 -8.93 9.45 14.38
N ILE A 48 -10.20 9.21 14.00
CA ILE A 48 -11.17 10.30 13.95
C ILE A 48 -11.42 10.84 15.37
N PRO A 49 -11.32 12.16 15.60
CA PRO A 49 -11.60 12.75 16.92
C PRO A 49 -13.00 12.39 17.41
N ALA A 50 -13.15 12.14 18.70
CA ALA A 50 -14.43 11.71 19.27
C ALA A 50 -15.60 12.65 18.93
N GLN A 51 -15.34 13.96 18.95
CA GLN A 51 -16.31 15.00 18.56
C GLN A 51 -16.67 15.00 17.06
N ALA A 52 -15.84 14.41 16.21
CA ALA A 52 -16.05 14.34 14.77
C ALA A 52 -16.63 12.99 14.29
N LYS A 53 -16.84 12.01 15.19
CA LYS A 53 -17.35 10.68 14.81
C LYS A 53 -18.72 10.72 14.13
N HIS A 54 -19.56 11.69 14.47
CA HIS A 54 -20.87 11.87 13.83
C HIS A 54 -20.76 12.18 12.32
N LEU A 55 -19.63 12.78 11.88
CA LEU A 55 -19.38 13.11 10.46
C LEU A 55 -19.19 11.87 9.57
N LEU A 56 -18.89 10.69 10.16
CA LEU A 56 -18.74 9.46 9.40
C LEU A 56 -19.95 9.15 8.53
N LYS A 57 -21.16 9.47 9.00
CA LYS A 57 -22.41 9.23 8.28
C LYS A 57 -22.62 10.11 7.04
N GLU A 58 -21.78 11.10 6.87
CA GLU A 58 -21.81 12.05 5.72
C GLU A 58 -20.45 12.12 5.01
N ALA A 59 -19.47 11.33 5.46
CA ALA A 59 -18.12 11.35 4.95
C ALA A 59 -17.93 10.39 3.78
N THR A 60 -16.84 10.63 3.04
CA THR A 60 -16.30 9.72 2.03
C THR A 60 -15.00 9.12 2.54
N LEU A 61 -14.89 7.81 2.48
CA LEU A 61 -13.63 7.08 2.70
C LEU A 61 -12.91 6.95 1.36
N PHE A 62 -11.71 7.50 1.27
CA PHE A 62 -10.78 7.24 0.17
C PHE A 62 -9.76 6.20 0.64
N VAL A 63 -9.61 5.13 -0.10
CA VAL A 63 -8.64 4.07 0.23
C VAL A 63 -7.83 3.70 -1.01
N SER A 64 -6.52 3.48 -0.82
CA SER A 64 -5.62 3.22 -1.93
C SER A 64 -5.74 1.81 -2.52
N LEU A 65 -6.33 0.87 -1.79
CA LEU A 65 -6.58 -0.51 -2.21
C LEU A 65 -8.00 -0.92 -1.80
N GLU A 66 -8.60 -1.83 -2.55
CA GLU A 66 -9.86 -2.47 -2.21
C GLU A 66 -9.83 -3.00 -0.76
N PRO A 67 -10.79 -2.60 0.11
CA PRO A 67 -10.85 -3.04 1.50
C PRO A 67 -10.95 -4.57 1.61
N CYS A 68 -10.32 -5.17 2.59
CA CYS A 68 -10.39 -6.61 2.79
C CYS A 68 -11.80 -7.05 3.24
N ASN A 69 -12.20 -8.28 2.80
CA ASN A 69 -13.50 -8.90 3.11
C ASN A 69 -13.38 -10.24 3.85
N HIS A 70 -12.19 -10.61 4.27
CA HIS A 70 -11.97 -11.86 4.99
C HIS A 70 -11.69 -11.60 6.47
N HIS A 71 -12.20 -12.49 7.30
CA HIS A 71 -11.90 -12.52 8.73
C HIS A 71 -10.58 -13.27 8.93
N GLY A 72 -9.55 -12.55 9.33
CA GLY A 72 -8.26 -13.10 9.73
C GLY A 72 -8.11 -13.00 11.25
N LYS A 73 -6.97 -12.46 11.70
CA LYS A 73 -6.76 -12.09 13.12
C LYS A 73 -7.63 -10.91 13.55
N THR A 74 -8.08 -10.11 12.59
CA THR A 74 -8.95 -8.93 12.79
C THR A 74 -10.23 -9.08 11.98
N LYS A 75 -11.26 -8.28 12.31
CA LYS A 75 -12.49 -8.19 11.51
C LYS A 75 -12.17 -7.63 10.13
N ALA A 76 -12.97 -8.02 9.13
CA ALA A 76 -12.86 -7.47 7.78
C ALA A 76 -13.04 -5.95 7.77
N CYS A 77 -12.26 -5.24 6.94
CA CYS A 77 -12.41 -3.80 6.79
C CYS A 77 -13.79 -3.42 6.24
N THR A 78 -14.37 -4.25 5.37
CA THR A 78 -15.75 -4.07 4.88
C THR A 78 -16.76 -3.99 6.02
N ASP A 79 -16.65 -4.88 7.02
CA ASP A 79 -17.57 -4.87 8.16
C ASP A 79 -17.43 -3.60 9.00
N LEU A 80 -16.19 -3.14 9.22
CA LEU A 80 -15.94 -1.92 9.96
C LEU A 80 -16.49 -0.70 9.23
N ILE A 81 -16.31 -0.63 7.91
CA ILE A 81 -16.85 0.45 7.07
C ILE A 81 -18.39 0.47 7.17
N ILE A 82 -19.05 -0.67 7.02
CA ILE A 82 -20.51 -0.79 7.14
C ILE A 82 -20.96 -0.36 8.55
N GLN A 83 -20.33 -0.87 9.62
CA GLN A 83 -20.67 -0.54 11.00
C GLN A 83 -20.45 0.93 11.34
N SER A 84 -19.48 1.59 10.72
CA SER A 84 -19.21 3.02 10.93
C SER A 84 -20.26 3.94 10.28
N GLY A 85 -21.07 3.39 9.37
CA GLY A 85 -22.11 4.13 8.67
C GLY A 85 -21.60 5.08 7.58
N ILE A 86 -20.37 4.87 7.08
CA ILE A 86 -19.81 5.64 5.97
C ILE A 86 -20.62 5.34 4.70
N PRO A 87 -21.23 6.35 4.05
CA PRO A 87 -22.12 6.13 2.91
C PRO A 87 -21.40 6.00 1.57
N HIS A 88 -20.14 6.39 1.49
CA HIS A 88 -19.40 6.47 0.23
C HIS A 88 -17.95 6.05 0.38
N VAL A 89 -17.47 5.18 -0.52
CA VAL A 89 -16.09 4.69 -0.57
C VAL A 89 -15.53 4.91 -1.97
N VAL A 90 -14.34 5.51 -2.04
CA VAL A 90 -13.57 5.69 -3.28
C VAL A 90 -12.32 4.84 -3.21
N ILE A 91 -12.17 3.92 -4.16
CA ILE A 91 -11.08 2.95 -4.20
C ILE A 91 -10.10 3.34 -5.30
N ALA A 92 -8.80 3.43 -4.97
CA ALA A 92 -7.78 3.72 -5.97
C ALA A 92 -7.45 2.51 -6.84
N ALA A 93 -7.38 1.31 -6.26
CA ALA A 93 -7.04 0.06 -6.94
C ALA A 93 -7.85 -1.11 -6.42
N LEU A 94 -8.15 -2.07 -7.30
CA LEU A 94 -8.68 -3.39 -6.90
C LEU A 94 -7.56 -4.29 -6.38
N ASP A 95 -7.93 -5.26 -5.55
CA ASP A 95 -6.98 -6.27 -5.08
C ASP A 95 -6.43 -7.06 -6.27
N PRO A 96 -5.10 -7.19 -6.42
CA PRO A 96 -4.50 -7.95 -7.51
C PRO A 96 -4.79 -9.46 -7.43
N ASN A 97 -5.22 -9.97 -6.28
CA ASN A 97 -5.60 -11.37 -6.14
C ASN A 97 -6.94 -11.63 -6.84
N PRO A 98 -6.99 -12.44 -7.93
CA PRO A 98 -8.23 -12.68 -8.68
C PRO A 98 -9.36 -13.29 -7.83
N ILE A 99 -9.00 -13.97 -6.74
CA ILE A 99 -9.99 -14.57 -5.82
C ILE A 99 -10.69 -13.50 -4.99
N MET A 100 -10.04 -12.37 -4.74
CA MET A 100 -10.50 -11.27 -3.87
C MET A 100 -11.08 -10.11 -4.66
N SER A 101 -10.50 -9.84 -5.82
CA SER A 101 -10.80 -8.68 -6.67
C SER A 101 -12.29 -8.47 -6.91
N GLY A 102 -12.80 -7.29 -6.57
CA GLY A 102 -14.20 -6.89 -6.75
C GLY A 102 -15.20 -7.43 -5.74
N LYS A 103 -14.83 -8.40 -4.89
CA LYS A 103 -15.75 -8.98 -3.90
C LYS A 103 -16.15 -7.98 -2.82
N SER A 104 -15.19 -7.21 -2.33
CA SER A 104 -15.46 -6.19 -1.32
C SER A 104 -16.32 -5.07 -1.87
N VAL A 105 -16.10 -4.71 -3.12
CA VAL A 105 -16.96 -3.74 -3.84
C VAL A 105 -18.41 -4.22 -3.81
N GLN A 106 -18.65 -5.49 -4.16
CA GLN A 106 -20.00 -6.05 -4.17
C GLN A 106 -20.63 -6.10 -2.78
N ILE A 107 -19.85 -6.43 -1.74
CA ILE A 107 -20.32 -6.44 -0.34
C ILE A 107 -20.76 -5.03 0.09
N LEU A 108 -19.94 -4.01 -0.18
CA LEU A 108 -20.25 -2.63 0.16
C LEU A 108 -21.48 -2.10 -0.60
N LEU A 109 -21.58 -2.39 -1.90
CA LEU A 109 -22.76 -2.05 -2.71
C LEU A 109 -24.05 -2.70 -2.17
N ASN A 110 -23.99 -3.98 -1.82
CA ASN A 110 -25.13 -4.71 -1.23
C ASN A 110 -25.54 -4.15 0.14
N ALA A 111 -24.62 -3.53 0.87
CA ALA A 111 -24.91 -2.82 2.12
C ALA A 111 -25.44 -1.38 1.91
N GLY A 112 -25.65 -0.96 0.66
CA GLY A 112 -26.17 0.38 0.32
C GLY A 112 -25.11 1.48 0.30
N ILE A 113 -23.82 1.11 0.36
CA ILE A 113 -22.71 2.06 0.30
C ILE A 113 -22.38 2.34 -1.17
N LYS A 114 -22.28 3.61 -1.53
CA LYS A 114 -21.81 4.01 -2.86
C LYS A 114 -20.31 3.69 -2.99
N VAL A 115 -19.91 3.01 -4.05
CA VAL A 115 -18.49 2.70 -4.32
C VAL A 115 -18.08 3.26 -5.67
N GLU A 116 -16.99 4.02 -5.71
CA GLU A 116 -16.37 4.53 -6.92
C GLU A 116 -14.94 4.00 -7.06
N GLY A 117 -14.55 3.70 -8.29
CA GLY A 117 -13.21 3.21 -8.61
C GLY A 117 -13.20 1.94 -9.46
N PRO A 118 -12.00 1.46 -9.79
CA PRO A 118 -10.68 1.97 -9.42
C PRO A 118 -10.31 3.28 -10.14
N ILE A 119 -9.87 4.30 -9.41
CA ILE A 119 -9.55 5.62 -9.98
C ILE A 119 -8.06 5.86 -10.23
N ALA A 120 -7.18 5.02 -9.66
CA ALA A 120 -5.72 5.21 -9.71
C ALA A 120 -4.95 3.87 -9.68
N GLN A 121 -5.47 2.83 -10.33
CA GLN A 121 -4.90 1.47 -10.37
C GLN A 121 -3.39 1.49 -10.66
N HIS A 122 -2.98 2.20 -11.69
CA HIS A 122 -1.58 2.27 -12.12
C HIS A 122 -0.65 2.90 -11.08
N LYS A 123 -1.12 3.93 -10.36
CA LYS A 123 -0.32 4.58 -9.31
C LYS A 123 -0.10 3.64 -8.13
N TRP A 124 -1.13 2.88 -7.77
CA TRP A 124 -1.03 1.88 -6.71
C TRP A 124 -0.10 0.74 -7.11
N GLU A 125 -0.20 0.23 -8.33
CA GLU A 125 0.67 -0.83 -8.86
C GLU A 125 2.14 -0.45 -8.84
N ASN A 126 2.46 0.81 -9.17
CA ASN A 126 3.83 1.31 -9.17
C ASN A 126 4.48 1.27 -7.78
N ILE A 127 3.75 1.62 -6.72
CA ILE A 127 4.30 1.60 -5.36
C ILE A 127 4.26 0.20 -4.73
N ASN A 128 3.37 -0.70 -5.20
CA ASN A 128 3.19 -2.04 -4.67
C ASN A 128 3.62 -3.16 -5.66
N HIS A 129 4.58 -2.86 -6.54
CA HIS A 129 5.01 -3.79 -7.58
C HIS A 129 5.55 -5.12 -7.02
N THR A 130 6.25 -5.09 -5.89
CA THR A 130 6.76 -6.29 -5.19
C THR A 130 5.61 -7.17 -4.72
N PHE A 131 4.63 -6.60 -4.01
CA PHE A 131 3.43 -7.31 -3.57
C PHE A 131 2.67 -7.89 -4.74
N ARG A 132 2.39 -7.06 -5.76
CA ARG A 132 1.67 -7.49 -6.97
C ARG A 132 2.37 -8.65 -7.70
N GLN A 133 3.70 -8.58 -7.83
CA GLN A 133 4.50 -9.64 -8.44
C GLN A 133 4.36 -10.97 -7.68
N ASN A 134 4.44 -10.91 -6.35
CA ASN A 134 4.31 -12.09 -5.50
C ASN A 134 2.90 -12.71 -5.62
N ILE A 135 1.85 -11.92 -5.53
CA ILE A 135 0.46 -12.40 -5.62
C ILE A 135 0.17 -13.02 -6.99
N LEU A 136 0.52 -12.34 -8.08
CA LEU A 136 0.16 -12.77 -9.44
C LEU A 136 1.06 -13.88 -9.99
N LYS A 137 2.35 -13.84 -9.67
CA LYS A 137 3.34 -14.74 -10.25
C LYS A 137 3.94 -15.72 -9.25
N LYS A 138 3.59 -15.61 -7.97
CA LYS A 138 4.09 -16.47 -6.87
C LYS A 138 5.60 -16.63 -6.87
N ARG A 139 6.30 -15.53 -7.13
CA ARG A 139 7.75 -15.45 -7.12
C ARG A 139 8.22 -14.08 -6.62
N PRO A 140 9.41 -13.97 -6.02
CA PRO A 140 9.94 -12.70 -5.55
C PRO A 140 10.10 -11.68 -6.69
N TYR A 141 10.08 -10.41 -6.33
CA TYR A 141 10.51 -9.34 -7.21
C TYR A 141 12.05 -9.25 -7.12
N ILE A 142 12.71 -9.45 -8.24
CA ILE A 142 14.18 -9.51 -8.31
C ILE A 142 14.71 -8.21 -8.88
N VAL A 143 15.58 -7.54 -8.12
CA VAL A 143 16.34 -6.36 -8.55
C VAL A 143 17.78 -6.77 -8.77
N LEU A 144 18.25 -6.63 -10.01
CA LEU A 144 19.66 -6.82 -10.35
C LEU A 144 20.38 -5.47 -10.28
N LYS A 145 21.45 -5.40 -9.49
CA LYS A 145 22.29 -4.22 -9.36
C LYS A 145 23.76 -4.57 -9.62
N TRP A 146 24.36 -3.86 -10.51
CA TRP A 146 25.81 -3.89 -10.74
C TRP A 146 26.33 -2.48 -11.02
N ALA A 147 27.65 -2.29 -10.93
CA ALA A 147 28.32 -1.10 -11.37
C ALA A 147 29.34 -1.51 -12.45
N GLN A 148 29.38 -0.76 -13.52
CA GLN A 148 30.32 -0.98 -14.61
C GLN A 148 30.92 0.34 -15.10
N SER A 149 32.14 0.29 -15.61
CA SER A 149 32.79 1.40 -16.30
C SER A 149 32.15 1.65 -17.69
N GLN A 150 32.50 2.74 -18.33
CA GLN A 150 31.94 3.10 -19.63
C GLN A 150 32.25 2.05 -20.71
N ASP A 151 33.37 1.35 -20.58
CA ASP A 151 33.81 0.25 -21.46
C ASP A 151 33.28 -1.14 -21.03
N GLY A 152 32.40 -1.19 -20.00
CA GLY A 152 31.65 -2.40 -19.62
C GLY A 152 32.30 -3.30 -18.57
N PHE A 153 33.44 -2.91 -17.98
CA PHE A 153 34.12 -3.73 -16.97
C PHE A 153 33.59 -3.45 -15.56
N LEU A 154 33.58 -4.49 -14.69
CA LEU A 154 33.16 -4.43 -13.30
C LEU A 154 34.28 -4.06 -12.36
N SER A 155 35.55 -4.33 -12.74
CA SER A 155 36.75 -3.98 -11.98
C SER A 155 37.96 -4.03 -12.90
N GLU A 156 39.11 -3.51 -12.44
CA GLU A 156 40.41 -3.75 -13.07
C GLU A 156 40.98 -5.12 -12.73
N MET A 157 41.88 -5.67 -13.58
CA MET A 157 42.47 -6.99 -13.35
C MET A 157 43.30 -7.07 -12.07
N ASN A 158 43.90 -5.96 -11.64
CA ASN A 158 44.89 -5.93 -10.56
C ASN A 158 44.44 -5.14 -9.31
N GLY A 159 43.15 -4.89 -9.18
CA GLY A 159 42.68 -4.15 -8.00
C GLY A 159 41.18 -3.82 -7.99
N ALA A 160 40.72 -3.36 -6.85
CA ALA A 160 39.35 -2.87 -6.69
C ALA A 160 39.27 -1.40 -7.17
N THR A 161 38.56 -1.17 -8.25
CA THR A 161 38.29 0.19 -8.75
C THR A 161 36.92 0.67 -8.28
N LYS A 162 36.87 1.81 -7.61
CA LYS A 162 35.63 2.42 -7.21
C LYS A 162 34.95 3.10 -8.41
N ILE A 163 33.95 2.46 -8.98
CA ILE A 163 33.18 2.97 -10.14
C ILE A 163 32.06 3.92 -9.66
N SER A 164 31.46 3.64 -8.52
CA SER A 164 30.34 4.41 -7.95
C SER A 164 30.82 5.67 -7.23
N ASN A 165 29.99 6.72 -7.24
CA ASN A 165 30.18 7.91 -6.42
C ASN A 165 29.33 7.83 -5.14
N ILE A 166 29.48 8.82 -4.23
CA ILE A 166 28.77 8.84 -2.95
C ILE A 166 27.24 8.86 -3.10
N TYR A 167 26.70 9.49 -4.12
CA TYR A 167 25.25 9.53 -4.36
C TYR A 167 24.72 8.18 -4.79
N SER A 168 25.47 7.46 -5.63
CA SER A 168 25.15 6.08 -6.01
C SER A 168 25.23 5.14 -4.81
N ASP A 169 26.19 5.33 -3.92
CA ASP A 169 26.33 4.52 -2.71
C ASP A 169 25.11 4.72 -1.79
N ILE A 170 24.67 5.96 -1.56
CA ILE A 170 23.46 6.29 -0.79
C ILE A 170 22.22 5.60 -1.40
N LEU A 171 22.05 5.68 -2.72
CA LEU A 171 20.93 5.06 -3.42
C LEU A 171 20.94 3.54 -3.29
N VAL A 172 22.12 2.91 -3.39
CA VAL A 172 22.29 1.47 -3.21
C VAL A 172 21.94 1.04 -1.79
N HIS A 173 22.36 1.81 -0.78
CA HIS A 173 22.00 1.54 0.61
C HIS A 173 20.49 1.64 0.83
N LYS A 174 19.83 2.64 0.23
CA LYS A 174 18.37 2.74 0.23
C LYS A 174 17.71 1.50 -0.35
N TRP A 175 18.08 1.06 -1.55
CA TRP A 175 17.53 -0.14 -2.20
C TRP A 175 17.75 -1.41 -1.39
N ARG A 176 18.92 -1.54 -0.73
CA ARG A 176 19.20 -2.67 0.17
C ARG A 176 18.29 -2.67 1.38
N ASN A 177 18.02 -1.49 1.95
CA ASN A 177 17.10 -1.36 3.10
C ASN A 177 15.64 -1.64 2.73
N GLU A 178 15.26 -1.45 1.46
CA GLU A 178 13.93 -1.72 0.92
C GLU A 178 13.75 -3.18 0.46
N SER A 179 14.79 -4.01 0.54
CA SER A 179 14.79 -5.40 0.09
C SER A 179 14.70 -6.37 1.27
N ASP A 180 13.87 -7.42 1.14
CA ASP A 180 13.71 -8.46 2.18
C ASP A 180 14.95 -9.37 2.28
N GLY A 181 15.76 -9.44 1.21
CA GLY A 181 16.98 -10.22 1.16
C GLY A 181 17.97 -9.72 0.12
N ILE A 182 19.25 -9.94 0.39
CA ILE A 182 20.35 -9.55 -0.50
C ILE A 182 21.14 -10.81 -0.80
N LEU A 183 21.32 -11.11 -2.09
CA LEU A 183 22.20 -12.16 -2.57
C LEU A 183 23.48 -11.51 -3.10
N ILE A 184 24.65 -11.97 -2.62
CA ILE A 184 25.98 -11.48 -3.01
C ILE A 184 26.76 -12.61 -3.67
#